data_a10c0311905d2cf853d2aecdb53ef483
#
_entry.id   a10c0311905d2cf853d2aecdb53ef483
#
_cell.length_a   1.000
_cell.length_b   1.000
_cell.length_c   1.000
_cell.angle_alpha   90.00
_cell.angle_beta   90.00
_cell.angle_gamma   90.00
#
_symmetry.space_group_name_H-M   'P 1'
#
loop_
_entity.id
_entity.type
_entity.pdbx_description
1 polymer ?
#
loop_
_entity_poly.entity_id
_entity_poly.type
_entity_poly.pdbx_seq_one_letter_code
_entity_poly.pdbx_strand_id
1 'polypeptide(L)' 'MRSFKFNLGQPVAITASGEVGVVVGRAEYINSSNSYFVRYAAKDGRATEAWWSEDALEAAN' A
#
# COMPACT_ATOMS: atom_id res chain seq x y z
N MET A 1 -18.79 -2.19 -9.99
CA MET A 1 -18.16 -2.35 -8.67
C MET A 1 -16.66 -2.44 -8.82
N ARG A 2 -15.93 -1.70 -7.99
CA ARG A 2 -14.47 -1.75 -8.02
C ARG A 2 -13.97 -2.91 -7.18
N SER A 3 -12.98 -3.61 -7.69
CA SER A 3 -12.29 -4.60 -6.90
C SER A 3 -10.94 -4.05 -6.46
N PHE A 4 -10.39 -4.61 -5.40
CA PHE A 4 -9.09 -4.22 -4.90
C PHE A 4 -7.99 -4.82 -5.78
N LYS A 5 -7.01 -4.01 -6.11
CA LYS A 5 -5.86 -4.46 -6.91
C LYS A 5 -4.90 -5.30 -6.09
N PHE A 6 -4.79 -5.00 -4.80
CA PHE A 6 -3.86 -5.71 -3.90
C PHE A 6 -4.64 -6.40 -2.79
N ASN A 7 -4.11 -7.52 -2.33
CA ASN A 7 -4.72 -8.32 -1.26
C ASN A 7 -4.09 -7.98 0.08
N LEU A 8 -4.83 -8.26 1.15
CA LEU A 8 -4.26 -8.18 2.50
C LEU A 8 -3.09 -9.16 2.60
N GLY A 9 -1.99 -8.70 3.16
CA GLY A 9 -0.79 -9.50 3.29
C GLY A 9 0.10 -9.51 2.06
N GLN A 10 -0.31 -8.85 0.99
CA GLN A 10 0.48 -8.83 -0.24
C GLN A 10 1.65 -7.85 -0.11
N PRO A 11 2.85 -8.23 -0.56
CA PRO A 11 3.96 -7.29 -0.64
C PRO A 11 3.72 -6.26 -1.74
N VAL A 12 3.98 -5.00 -1.43
CA VAL A 12 3.84 -3.91 -2.39
C VAL A 12 5.04 -2.97 -2.25
N ALA A 13 5.30 -2.20 -3.30
CA ALA A 13 6.33 -1.18 -3.28
C ALA A 13 5.69 0.19 -3.48
N ILE A 14 6.22 1.17 -2.77
CA ILE A 14 5.82 2.57 -2.96
C ILE A 14 6.58 3.08 -4.17
N THR A 15 5.87 3.45 -5.23
CA THR A 15 6.52 3.79 -6.50
C THR A 15 7.45 4.98 -6.37
N ALA A 16 7.09 5.96 -5.54
CA ALA A 16 7.89 7.19 -5.41
C ALA A 16 9.24 6.95 -4.75
N SER A 17 9.34 6.00 -3.83
CA SER A 17 10.56 5.79 -3.05
C SER A 17 11.20 4.42 -3.26
N GLY A 18 10.44 3.47 -3.78
CA GLY A 18 10.92 2.09 -3.91
C GLY A 18 10.88 1.30 -2.61
N GLU A 19 10.41 1.88 -1.53
CA GLU A 19 10.28 1.16 -0.27
C GLU A 19 9.23 0.06 -0.40
N VAL A 20 9.52 -1.10 0.21
CA VAL A 20 8.66 -2.27 0.13
C VAL A 20 8.00 -2.50 1.47
N GLY A 21 6.73 -2.85 1.42
CA GLY A 21 5.98 -3.14 2.62
C GLY A 21 4.91 -4.17 2.36
N VAL A 22 4.01 -4.31 3.32
CA VAL A 22 2.94 -5.31 3.27
C VAL A 22 1.62 -4.60 3.52
N VAL A 23 0.60 -4.95 2.73
CA VAL A 23 -0.75 -4.41 2.90
C VAL A 23 -1.36 -5.00 4.17
N VAL A 24 -1.68 -4.15 5.13
CA VAL A 24 -2.31 -4.59 6.38
C VAL A 24 -3.76 -4.12 6.49
N GLY A 25 -4.20 -3.21 5.62
CA GLY A 25 -5.58 -2.74 5.60
C GLY A 25 -5.93 -2.22 4.22
N ARG A 26 -7.24 -2.10 3.96
CA ARG A 26 -7.72 -1.59 2.68
C ARG A 26 -8.94 -0.71 2.92
N ALA A 27 -9.13 0.27 2.05
CA ALA A 27 -10.30 1.15 2.12
C ALA A 27 -10.84 1.40 0.71
N GLU A 28 -12.15 1.40 0.61
CA GLU A 28 -12.85 1.66 -0.64
C GLU A 28 -13.66 2.95 -0.49
N TYR A 29 -13.57 3.81 -1.48
CA TYR A 29 -14.26 5.10 -1.44
C TYR A 29 -15.20 5.24 -2.62
N ILE A 30 -16.30 5.95 -2.42
CA ILE A 30 -17.28 6.14 -3.48
C ILE A 30 -16.76 7.10 -4.57
N ASN A 31 -15.89 8.03 -4.20
CA ASN A 31 -15.46 9.09 -5.11
C ASN A 31 -13.98 9.10 -5.45
N SER A 32 -13.24 8.10 -5.01
CA SER A 32 -11.80 8.08 -5.27
C SER A 32 -11.31 6.66 -5.41
N SER A 33 -10.06 6.51 -5.80
CA SER A 33 -9.46 5.18 -5.92
C SER A 33 -9.30 4.54 -4.54
N ASN A 34 -9.15 3.23 -4.55
CA ASN A 34 -8.93 2.49 -3.32
C ASN A 34 -7.63 2.92 -2.65
N SER A 35 -7.59 2.80 -1.33
CA SER A 35 -6.39 3.08 -0.56
C SER A 35 -5.98 1.86 0.24
N TYR A 36 -4.70 1.80 0.57
CA TYR A 36 -4.13 0.67 1.29
C TYR A 36 -3.30 1.17 2.46
N PHE A 37 -3.51 0.54 3.60
CA PHE A 37 -2.70 0.81 4.79
C PHE A 37 -1.50 -0.13 4.71
N VAL A 38 -0.31 0.44 4.53
CA VAL A 38 0.89 -0.33 4.26
C VAL A 38 1.85 -0.20 5.43
N ARG A 39 2.33 -1.34 5.92
CA ARG A 39 3.37 -1.39 6.95
C ARG A 39 4.70 -1.63 6.25
N TYR A 40 5.65 -0.74 6.48
CA TYR A 40 6.95 -0.83 5.82
C TYR A 40 8.04 -0.34 6.76
N ALA A 41 9.28 -0.63 6.42
CA ALA A 41 10.43 -0.15 7.18
C ALA A 41 10.91 1.14 6.55
N ALA A 42 10.99 2.19 7.36
CA ALA A 42 11.55 3.45 6.91
C ALA A 42 13.05 3.32 6.73
N LYS A 43 13.68 4.34 6.15
CA LYS A 43 15.11 4.32 5.86
C LYS A 43 15.96 4.06 7.10
N ASP A 44 15.52 4.53 8.24
CA ASP A 44 16.25 4.34 9.50
C ASP A 44 15.98 2.99 10.17
N GLY A 45 15.23 2.13 9.50
CA GLY A 45 14.94 0.79 9.98
C GLY A 45 13.71 0.68 10.87
N ARG A 46 13.05 1.80 11.17
CA ARG A 46 11.86 1.75 12.02
C ARG A 46 10.65 1.30 11.22
N ALA A 47 9.82 0.45 11.84
CA ALA A 47 8.55 0.07 11.24
C ALA A 47 7.60 1.26 11.29
N THR A 48 6.92 1.51 10.18
CA THR A 48 5.96 2.58 10.10
C THR A 48 4.77 2.13 9.26
N GLU A 49 3.66 2.84 9.38
CA GLU A 49 2.44 2.53 8.66
C GLU A 49 1.84 3.81 8.10
N ALA A 50 1.32 3.75 6.89
CA ALA A 50 0.68 4.91 6.28
C ALA A 50 -0.32 4.44 5.23
N TRP A 51 -1.28 5.31 4.93
CA TRP A 51 -2.24 5.08 3.85
C TRP A 51 -1.66 5.57 2.54
N TRP A 52 -1.80 4.74 1.51
CA TRP A 52 -1.36 5.07 0.16
C TRP A 52 -2.48 4.77 -0.81
N SER A 53 -2.67 5.64 -1.79
CA SER A 53 -3.65 5.36 -2.82
C SER A 53 -3.12 4.25 -3.75
N GLU A 54 -4.04 3.59 -4.41
CA GLU A 54 -3.69 2.47 -5.29
C GLU A 54 -2.68 2.85 -6.35
N ASP A 55 -2.75 4.11 -6.84
CA ASP A 55 -1.85 4.61 -7.87
C ASP A 55 -0.41 4.77 -7.38
N ALA A 56 -0.22 4.86 -6.08
CA ALA A 56 1.10 5.08 -5.50
C ALA A 56 1.84 3.78 -5.20
N LEU A 57 1.22 2.65 -5.49
CA LEU A 57 1.77 1.35 -5.14
C LEU A 57 1.87 0.46 -6.36
N GLU A 58 2.80 -0.51 -6.29
CA GLU A 58 2.90 -1.57 -7.29
C GLU A 58 3.23 -2.86 -6.58
N ALA A 59 2.96 -3.99 -7.23
CA ALA A 59 3.26 -5.28 -6.65
C ALA A 59 4.77 -5.44 -6.50
N ALA A 60 5.20 -6.00 -5.37
CA ALA A 60 6.63 -6.14 -5.04
C ALA A 60 6.99 -7.59 -4.84
N ASN A 61 7.01 -8.35 -5.91
CA ASN A 61 7.42 -9.75 -5.78
C ASN A 61 8.21 -10.23 -6.97
#